data_f58ca8ff011710eeef81eeadcf6aaac5
#
_entry.id   f58ca8ff011710eeef81eeadcf6aaac5
#
_cell.length_a   1.000
_cell.length_b   1.000
_cell.length_c   1.000
_cell.angle_alpha   90.00
_cell.angle_beta   90.00
_cell.angle_gamma   90.00
#
_symmetry.space_group_name_H-M   'P 1'
#
loop_
_entity.id
_entity.type
_entity.pdbx_description
1 polymer ?
#
loop_
_entity_poly.entity_id
_entity_poly.type
_entity_poly.pdbx_seq_one_letter_code
_entity_poly.pdbx_strand_id
1 'polypeptide(L)'
;PRYSSSAASDVYKRQLVSGYRGSPVGVLDINLVRNKKLLDQHNINFIPGVNEDLGATLIYGSQMAGMVSNVKYDGVLGMWYGKAPGVDRSGDIFRHANFLGVGKNGGVLAVAGDDPSCKSSTLPSQSEPALFDAMMPIFYPGNVQEILDLGRYAYEMSRYSGLWSGFKIVTDIADAFGSAIVHPERININIPDFQYNGQPW
;
A
#
# COMPACT_ATOMS: atom_id res chain seq x y z
N PRO A 1 2.07 22.48 9.20
CA PRO A 1 3.41 21.91 9.17
C PRO A 1 3.62 21.28 7.79
N ARG A 2 4.58 21.82 7.03
CA ARG A 2 4.95 21.24 5.72
C ARG A 2 5.58 19.88 5.99
N TYR A 3 4.87 18.81 5.71
CA TYR A 3 5.48 17.48 5.66
C TYR A 3 6.34 17.44 4.39
N SER A 4 7.64 17.61 4.53
CA SER A 4 8.57 17.37 3.44
C SER A 4 8.51 15.89 3.06
N SER A 5 8.67 15.57 1.79
CA SER A 5 8.69 14.19 1.27
C SER A 5 9.79 13.32 1.92
N SER A 6 10.76 13.93 2.60
CA SER A 6 11.75 13.26 3.46
C SER A 6 11.14 12.74 4.77
N ALA A 7 9.94 13.18 5.15
CA ALA A 7 9.25 12.70 6.35
C ALA A 7 8.75 11.25 6.28
N ALA A 8 8.81 10.61 5.12
CA ALA A 8 8.53 9.18 5.01
C ALA A 8 9.55 8.31 5.77
N SER A 9 10.71 8.88 6.13
CA SER A 9 11.77 8.21 6.90
C SER A 9 11.86 8.67 8.36
N ASP A 10 10.83 9.35 8.88
CA ASP A 10 10.84 9.80 10.26
C ASP A 10 11.05 8.62 11.23
N VAL A 11 11.94 8.82 12.17
CA VAL A 11 12.39 7.85 13.18
C VAL A 11 11.24 7.26 14.01
N TYR A 12 10.09 7.92 14.02
CA TYR A 12 8.88 7.53 14.77
C TYR A 12 7.85 6.73 13.96
N LYS A 13 8.11 6.46 12.68
CA LYS A 13 7.21 5.69 11.81
C LYS A 13 7.80 4.33 11.55
N ARG A 14 6.95 3.31 11.56
CA ARG A 14 7.32 1.96 11.15
C ARG A 14 6.58 1.59 9.88
N GLN A 15 7.22 0.81 9.03
CA GLN A 15 6.59 0.25 7.86
C GLN A 15 6.30 -1.22 8.10
N LEU A 16 5.12 -1.66 7.72
CA LEU A 16 4.68 -3.04 7.81
C LEU A 16 4.25 -3.53 6.44
N VAL A 17 4.88 -4.58 5.97
CA VAL A 17 4.53 -5.21 4.71
C VAL A 17 4.03 -6.61 4.99
N SER A 18 2.84 -6.93 4.51
CA SER A 18 2.25 -8.27 4.61
C SER A 18 1.34 -8.54 3.42
N GLY A 19 1.18 -9.78 3.07
CA GLY A 19 0.36 -10.23 1.95
C GLY A 19 0.70 -11.67 1.62
N TYR A 20 0.26 -12.13 0.48
CA TYR A 20 0.49 -13.49 0.04
C TYR A 20 1.02 -13.53 -1.40
N ARG A 21 2.06 -14.35 -1.60
CA ARG A 21 2.73 -14.46 -2.89
C ARG A 21 1.82 -14.99 -3.99
N GLY A 22 1.92 -14.41 -5.16
CA GLY A 22 1.23 -14.83 -6.37
C GLY A 22 1.63 -13.97 -7.54
N SER A 23 1.77 -14.56 -8.72
CA SER A 23 2.02 -13.81 -9.95
C SER A 23 0.81 -12.88 -10.25
N PRO A 24 1.07 -11.64 -10.70
CA PRO A 24 2.36 -11.09 -11.13
C PRO A 24 3.24 -10.49 -10.02
N VAL A 25 2.77 -10.37 -8.79
CA VAL A 25 3.51 -9.71 -7.69
C VAL A 25 4.38 -10.67 -6.84
N GLY A 26 4.55 -11.92 -7.27
CA GLY A 26 5.30 -12.94 -6.53
C GLY A 26 6.80 -12.63 -6.37
N VAL A 27 7.39 -11.85 -7.26
CA VAL A 27 8.80 -11.44 -7.16
C VAL A 27 9.02 -10.42 -6.03
N LEU A 28 8.00 -9.67 -5.65
CA LEU A 28 8.06 -8.73 -4.54
C LEU A 28 8.44 -9.44 -3.23
N ASP A 29 7.75 -10.52 -2.90
CA ASP A 29 7.98 -11.36 -1.72
C ASP A 29 9.44 -11.85 -1.67
N ILE A 30 9.91 -12.45 -2.77
CA ILE A 30 11.28 -12.95 -2.87
C ILE A 30 12.31 -11.83 -2.64
N ASN A 31 12.08 -10.66 -3.21
CA ASN A 31 12.98 -9.52 -3.06
C ASN A 31 12.96 -8.95 -1.63
N LEU A 32 11.81 -8.92 -0.98
CA LEU A 32 11.73 -8.50 0.42
C LEU A 32 12.54 -9.43 1.33
N VAL A 33 12.42 -10.76 1.14
CA VAL A 33 13.23 -11.73 1.90
C VAL A 33 14.73 -11.55 1.64
N ARG A 34 15.14 -11.42 0.37
CA ARG A 34 16.54 -11.28 -0.01
C ARG A 34 17.20 -10.01 0.51
N ASN A 35 16.43 -8.95 0.66
CA ASN A 35 16.94 -7.63 1.04
C ASN A 35 16.67 -7.29 2.51
N LYS A 36 16.59 -8.30 3.39
CA LYS A 36 16.30 -8.10 4.82
C LYS A 36 17.16 -7.02 5.48
N LYS A 37 18.47 -6.95 5.19
CA LYS A 37 19.35 -5.91 5.76
C LYS A 37 18.90 -4.50 5.40
N LEU A 38 18.44 -4.29 4.15
CA LEU A 38 17.93 -3.00 3.70
C LEU A 38 16.60 -2.68 4.39
N LEU A 39 15.72 -3.66 4.53
CA LEU A 39 14.45 -3.50 5.25
C LEU A 39 14.70 -3.07 6.72
N ASP A 40 15.63 -3.73 7.41
CA ASP A 40 15.99 -3.40 8.79
C ASP A 40 16.56 -1.97 8.90
N GLN A 41 17.41 -1.53 7.95
CA GLN A 41 17.94 -0.16 7.90
C GLN A 41 16.87 0.91 7.74
N HIS A 42 15.76 0.60 7.07
CA HIS A 42 14.65 1.50 6.82
C HIS A 42 13.44 1.26 7.74
N ASN A 43 13.60 0.50 8.82
CA ASN A 43 12.53 0.15 9.75
C ASN A 43 11.29 -0.49 9.07
N ILE A 44 11.53 -1.30 8.04
CA ILE A 44 10.48 -2.04 7.32
C ILE A 44 10.39 -3.44 7.91
N ASN A 45 9.24 -3.76 8.49
CA ASN A 45 8.95 -5.10 9.00
C ASN A 45 8.17 -5.88 7.94
N PHE A 46 8.78 -6.91 7.38
CA PHE A 46 8.13 -7.80 6.43
C PHE A 46 7.69 -9.07 7.14
N ILE A 47 6.38 -9.32 7.13
CA ILE A 47 5.75 -10.51 7.71
C ILE A 47 4.86 -11.13 6.63
N PRO A 48 5.32 -12.19 5.93
CA PRO A 48 4.49 -12.84 4.93
C PRO A 48 3.23 -13.41 5.59
N GLY A 49 2.08 -13.21 4.96
CA GLY A 49 0.83 -13.77 5.42
C GLY A 49 0.77 -15.27 5.18
N VAL A 50 0.02 -15.97 6.00
CA VAL A 50 -0.33 -17.38 5.77
C VAL A 50 -1.30 -17.47 4.58
N ASN A 51 -2.10 -16.45 4.40
CA ASN A 51 -2.96 -16.21 3.26
C ASN A 51 -3.23 -14.68 3.12
N GLU A 52 -3.99 -14.28 2.10
CA GLU A 52 -4.21 -12.88 1.75
C GLU A 52 -5.01 -12.13 2.80
N ASP A 53 -6.09 -12.70 3.30
CA ASP A 53 -6.96 -12.06 4.29
C ASP A 53 -6.28 -11.91 5.66
N LEU A 54 -5.48 -12.88 6.10
CA LEU A 54 -4.67 -12.74 7.31
C LEU A 54 -3.57 -11.68 7.14
N GLY A 55 -2.97 -11.59 5.95
CA GLY A 55 -2.06 -10.49 5.61
C GLY A 55 -2.75 -9.13 5.70
N ALA A 56 -3.96 -9.00 5.15
CA ALA A 56 -4.76 -7.78 5.23
C ALA A 56 -5.17 -7.46 6.68
N THR A 57 -5.56 -8.46 7.46
CA THR A 57 -5.91 -8.32 8.89
C THR A 57 -4.73 -7.79 9.70
N LEU A 58 -3.52 -8.27 9.42
CA LEU A 58 -2.31 -7.78 10.08
C LEU A 58 -2.06 -6.29 9.78
N ILE A 59 -2.18 -5.89 8.52
CA ILE A 59 -2.06 -4.47 8.12
C ILE A 59 -3.18 -3.64 8.77
N TYR A 60 -4.41 -4.12 8.74
CA TYR A 60 -5.55 -3.46 9.39
C TYR A 60 -5.30 -3.24 10.88
N GLY A 61 -4.86 -4.27 11.60
CA GLY A 61 -4.53 -4.16 13.02
C GLY A 61 -3.44 -3.13 13.32
N SER A 62 -2.47 -2.93 12.40
CA SER A 62 -1.44 -1.91 12.56
C SER A 62 -1.98 -0.48 12.52
N GLN A 63 -3.09 -0.24 11.82
CA GLN A 63 -3.74 1.07 11.76
C GLN A 63 -4.55 1.38 13.01
N MET A 64 -4.95 0.35 13.76
CA MET A 64 -5.65 0.49 15.06
C MET A 64 -4.70 0.77 16.22
N ALA A 65 -3.40 0.76 16.01
CA ALA A 65 -2.41 0.95 17.08
C ALA A 65 -2.65 2.23 17.90
N GLY A 66 -3.09 3.32 17.25
CA GLY A 66 -3.43 4.58 17.93
C GLY A 66 -4.63 4.54 18.88
N MET A 67 -5.40 3.45 18.88
CA MET A 67 -6.55 3.25 19.78
C MET A 67 -6.15 2.61 21.12
N VAL A 68 -4.91 2.14 21.25
CA VAL A 68 -4.40 1.54 22.49
C VAL A 68 -3.42 2.48 23.17
N SER A 69 -3.33 2.37 24.50
CA SER A 69 -2.35 3.14 25.29
C SER A 69 -0.92 2.61 25.07
N ASN A 70 0.06 3.50 25.22
CA ASN A 70 1.48 3.16 25.15
C ASN A 70 1.98 2.64 23.79
N VAL A 71 1.46 3.21 22.71
CA VAL A 71 1.98 2.92 21.38
C VAL A 71 3.42 3.37 21.22
N LYS A 72 4.23 2.55 20.56
CA LYS A 72 5.66 2.82 20.33
C LYS A 72 5.89 3.79 19.17
N TYR A 73 4.97 3.87 18.22
CA TYR A 73 5.10 4.63 16.99
C TYR A 73 3.89 5.51 16.76
N ASP A 74 4.09 6.72 16.29
CA ASP A 74 3.02 7.69 15.99
C ASP A 74 2.15 7.28 14.80
N GLY A 75 2.61 6.36 13.98
CA GLY A 75 1.86 5.79 12.85
C GLY A 75 2.63 4.67 12.17
N VAL A 76 1.91 3.87 11.40
CA VAL A 76 2.45 2.76 10.62
C VAL A 76 2.09 2.96 9.16
N LEU A 77 3.08 2.93 8.28
CA LEU A 77 2.84 2.80 6.84
C LEU A 77 2.68 1.32 6.51
N GLY A 78 1.49 0.94 6.09
CA GLY A 78 1.14 -0.43 5.73
C GLY A 78 1.24 -0.68 4.24
N MET A 79 1.68 -1.86 3.84
CA MET A 79 1.54 -2.35 2.48
C MET A 79 1.02 -3.78 2.51
N TRP A 80 -0.17 -3.97 1.95
CA TRP A 80 -0.67 -5.29 1.61
C TRP A 80 -0.36 -5.59 0.15
N TYR A 81 -0.08 -6.85 -0.17
CA TYR A 81 0.07 -7.30 -1.55
C TYR A 81 -0.59 -8.66 -1.75
N GLY A 82 -1.19 -8.83 -2.91
CA GLY A 82 -1.83 -10.07 -3.31
C GLY A 82 -2.22 -10.07 -4.77
N LYS A 83 -2.54 -11.24 -5.26
CA LYS A 83 -3.12 -11.47 -6.59
C LYS A 83 -4.63 -11.13 -6.55
N ALA A 84 -5.26 -10.92 -7.72
CA ALA A 84 -6.70 -10.62 -7.78
C ALA A 84 -7.60 -11.60 -7.00
N PRO A 85 -7.45 -12.92 -7.06
CA PRO A 85 -8.21 -13.83 -6.16
C PRO A 85 -7.97 -13.57 -4.67
N GLY A 86 -6.80 -13.03 -4.33
CA GLY A 86 -6.51 -12.60 -2.96
C GLY A 86 -7.22 -11.31 -2.58
N VAL A 87 -7.47 -10.41 -3.54
CA VAL A 87 -8.33 -9.24 -3.35
C VAL A 87 -9.76 -9.69 -3.03
N ASP A 88 -10.32 -10.61 -3.82
CA ASP A 88 -11.65 -11.18 -3.58
C ASP A 88 -11.75 -11.82 -2.19
N ARG A 89 -10.75 -12.62 -1.83
CA ARG A 89 -10.66 -13.26 -0.52
C ARG A 89 -10.60 -12.26 0.62
N SER A 90 -9.93 -11.13 0.43
CA SER A 90 -9.72 -10.09 1.45
C SER A 90 -10.84 -9.05 1.47
N GLY A 91 -11.89 -9.20 0.68
CA GLY A 91 -12.93 -8.18 0.49
C GLY A 91 -13.62 -7.74 1.78
N ASP A 92 -13.89 -8.64 2.71
CA ASP A 92 -14.46 -8.31 4.01
C ASP A 92 -13.51 -7.43 4.83
N ILE A 93 -12.24 -7.83 4.93
CA ILE A 93 -11.23 -7.05 5.65
C ILE A 93 -11.01 -5.67 4.99
N PHE A 94 -11.01 -5.59 3.68
CA PHE A 94 -10.85 -4.32 2.97
C PHE A 94 -11.99 -3.33 3.27
N ARG A 95 -13.23 -3.81 3.33
CA ARG A 95 -14.38 -2.97 3.71
C ARG A 95 -14.28 -2.51 5.16
N HIS A 96 -13.96 -3.41 6.09
CA HIS A 96 -13.77 -3.07 7.50
C HIS A 96 -12.60 -2.09 7.69
N ALA A 97 -11.48 -2.34 7.03
CA ALA A 97 -10.30 -1.49 7.09
C ALA A 97 -10.58 -0.09 6.55
N ASN A 98 -11.29 0.01 5.45
CA ASN A 98 -11.61 1.28 4.83
C ASN A 98 -12.69 2.05 5.60
N PHE A 99 -13.63 1.35 6.23
CA PHE A 99 -14.61 1.94 7.13
C PHE A 99 -13.97 2.53 8.41
N LEU A 100 -13.00 1.82 8.98
CA LEU A 100 -12.27 2.32 10.16
C LEU A 100 -11.27 3.42 9.79
N GLY A 101 -10.67 3.32 8.59
CA GLY A 101 -9.64 4.23 8.11
C GLY A 101 -8.22 3.86 8.54
N VAL A 102 -7.32 4.81 8.33
CA VAL A 102 -5.90 4.69 8.72
C VAL A 102 -5.61 5.50 9.98
N GLY A 103 -4.60 5.11 10.72
CA GLY A 103 -4.13 5.89 11.87
C GLY A 103 -3.65 7.29 11.46
N LYS A 104 -3.75 8.28 12.34
CA LYS A 104 -3.46 9.71 12.09
C LYS A 104 -2.16 9.98 11.30
N ASN A 105 -1.11 9.25 11.59
CA ASN A 105 0.18 9.32 10.89
C ASN A 105 0.47 8.04 10.10
N GLY A 106 -0.55 7.23 9.87
CA GLY A 106 -0.50 6.00 9.09
C GLY A 106 -0.70 6.25 7.60
N GLY A 107 -0.97 5.19 6.89
CA GLY A 107 -1.30 5.16 5.47
C GLY A 107 -1.13 3.74 4.96
N VAL A 108 -1.98 3.30 4.07
CA VAL A 108 -1.95 1.93 3.56
C VAL A 108 -2.08 1.87 2.06
N LEU A 109 -1.24 1.05 1.48
CA LEU A 109 -1.26 0.69 0.07
C LEU A 109 -1.69 -0.77 -0.07
N ALA A 110 -2.76 -1.03 -0.79
CA ALA A 110 -3.21 -2.37 -1.18
C ALA A 110 -2.77 -2.66 -2.62
N VAL A 111 -1.66 -3.39 -2.76
CA VAL A 111 -1.07 -3.74 -4.06
C VAL A 111 -1.76 -4.98 -4.62
N ALA A 112 -2.57 -4.78 -5.65
CA ALA A 112 -3.31 -5.83 -6.33
C ALA A 112 -2.62 -6.22 -7.66
N GLY A 113 -2.22 -7.47 -7.77
CA GLY A 113 -1.61 -8.03 -8.97
C GLY A 113 -2.65 -8.68 -9.88
N ASP A 114 -2.91 -8.08 -11.03
CA ASP A 114 -3.87 -8.59 -12.01
C ASP A 114 -3.19 -9.28 -13.19
N ASP A 115 -3.80 -10.34 -13.67
CA ASP A 115 -3.36 -11.11 -14.82
C ASP A 115 -4.48 -11.23 -15.86
N PRO A 116 -4.78 -10.14 -16.58
CA PRO A 116 -5.89 -10.10 -17.53
C PRO A 116 -5.69 -11.05 -18.72
N SER A 117 -4.44 -11.40 -19.03
CA SER A 117 -4.09 -12.31 -20.13
C SER A 117 -3.97 -13.77 -19.69
N CYS A 118 -4.22 -14.09 -18.44
CA CYS A 118 -4.07 -15.44 -17.88
C CYS A 118 -2.68 -16.07 -18.12
N LYS A 119 -1.60 -15.26 -18.08
CA LYS A 119 -0.23 -15.79 -18.28
C LYS A 119 0.12 -16.86 -17.26
N SER A 120 -0.34 -16.70 -16.02
CA SER A 120 -0.12 -17.64 -14.92
C SER A 120 -1.34 -17.82 -14.00
N SER A 121 -2.50 -17.32 -14.41
CA SER A 121 -3.76 -17.44 -13.67
C SER A 121 -4.73 -18.37 -14.41
N THR A 122 -5.62 -19.01 -13.66
CA THR A 122 -6.65 -19.88 -14.24
C THR A 122 -7.73 -19.09 -14.97
N LEU A 123 -8.01 -17.87 -14.48
CA LEU A 123 -9.04 -16.99 -15.03
C LEU A 123 -8.47 -15.58 -15.23
N PRO A 124 -8.97 -14.82 -16.23
CA PRO A 124 -8.73 -13.39 -16.32
C PRO A 124 -9.17 -12.72 -15.02
N SER A 125 -8.44 -11.73 -14.58
CA SER A 125 -8.75 -11.06 -13.33
C SER A 125 -8.69 -9.54 -13.46
N GLN A 126 -9.55 -8.89 -12.69
CA GLN A 126 -9.69 -7.45 -12.62
C GLN A 126 -10.07 -7.07 -11.19
N SER A 127 -9.16 -6.37 -10.51
CA SER A 127 -9.33 -6.01 -9.09
C SER A 127 -10.08 -4.69 -8.87
N GLU A 128 -10.19 -3.81 -9.88
CA GLU A 128 -10.81 -2.50 -9.72
C GLU A 128 -12.23 -2.56 -9.17
N PRO A 129 -13.15 -3.45 -9.63
CA PRO A 129 -14.50 -3.50 -9.09
C PRO A 129 -14.53 -3.80 -7.59
N ALA A 130 -13.66 -4.71 -7.13
CA ALA A 130 -13.58 -5.07 -5.71
C ALA A 130 -12.98 -3.94 -4.86
N LEU A 131 -11.93 -3.26 -5.36
CA LEU A 131 -11.33 -2.11 -4.70
C LEU A 131 -12.29 -0.91 -4.67
N PHE A 132 -13.03 -0.68 -5.76
CA PHE A 132 -14.07 0.34 -5.83
C PHE A 132 -15.21 0.07 -4.86
N ASP A 133 -15.69 -1.17 -4.77
CA ASP A 133 -16.72 -1.58 -3.82
C ASP A 133 -16.25 -1.43 -2.35
N ALA A 134 -14.95 -1.58 -2.11
CA ALA A 134 -14.34 -1.26 -0.82
C ALA A 134 -14.08 0.25 -0.62
N MET A 135 -14.50 1.12 -1.55
CA MET A 135 -14.34 2.59 -1.52
C MET A 135 -12.88 3.06 -1.45
N MET A 136 -11.96 2.31 -2.02
CA MET A 136 -10.56 2.70 -2.09
C MET A 136 -10.29 3.59 -3.31
N PRO A 137 -9.56 4.72 -3.18
CA PRO A 137 -8.96 5.39 -4.34
C PRO A 137 -7.99 4.43 -5.02
N ILE A 138 -8.06 4.35 -6.37
CA ILE A 138 -7.31 3.36 -7.12
C ILE A 138 -6.25 4.05 -7.98
N PHE A 139 -5.00 3.57 -7.89
CA PHE A 139 -3.88 3.98 -8.70
C PHE A 139 -3.48 2.85 -9.65
N TYR A 140 -3.23 3.19 -10.90
CA TYR A 140 -2.89 2.22 -11.94
C TYR A 140 -1.68 2.72 -12.75
N PRO A 141 -0.45 2.37 -12.36
CA PRO A 141 0.75 2.75 -13.10
C PRO A 141 0.80 2.06 -14.47
N GLY A 142 1.21 2.82 -15.50
CA GLY A 142 1.39 2.34 -16.86
C GLY A 142 2.84 2.01 -17.23
N ASN A 143 3.80 2.27 -16.33
CA ASN A 143 5.22 1.98 -16.54
C ASN A 143 6.00 1.93 -15.22
N VAL A 144 7.28 1.53 -15.30
CA VAL A 144 8.17 1.36 -14.12
C VAL A 144 8.35 2.67 -13.34
N GLN A 145 8.45 3.82 -14.01
CA GLN A 145 8.58 5.12 -13.34
C GLN A 145 7.31 5.45 -12.55
N GLU A 146 6.15 5.19 -13.12
CA GLU A 146 4.88 5.45 -12.46
C GLU A 146 4.63 4.54 -11.26
N ILE A 147 5.23 3.34 -11.19
CA ILE A 147 5.18 2.53 -9.96
C ILE A 147 5.76 3.33 -8.78
N LEU A 148 6.89 4.00 -8.98
CA LEU A 148 7.55 4.80 -7.93
C LEU A 148 6.75 6.07 -7.63
N ASP A 149 6.31 6.76 -8.67
CA ASP A 149 5.66 8.06 -8.55
C ASP A 149 4.26 7.95 -7.96
N LEU A 150 3.41 7.11 -8.56
CA LEU A 150 2.05 6.89 -8.09
C LEU A 150 2.03 6.15 -6.74
N GLY A 151 3.03 5.31 -6.45
CA GLY A 151 3.17 4.69 -5.13
C GLY A 151 3.31 5.73 -4.01
N ARG A 152 4.10 6.78 -4.24
CA ARG A 152 4.21 7.92 -3.31
C ARG A 152 2.89 8.70 -3.21
N TYR A 153 2.27 9.01 -4.35
CA TYR A 153 0.95 9.66 -4.35
C TYR A 153 -0.11 8.84 -3.64
N ALA A 154 -0.10 7.53 -3.81
CA ALA A 154 -1.07 6.63 -3.19
C ALA A 154 -0.94 6.59 -1.65
N TYR A 155 0.28 6.63 -1.11
CA TYR A 155 0.48 6.77 0.34
C TYR A 155 0.02 8.13 0.86
N GLU A 156 0.33 9.22 0.17
CA GLU A 156 -0.14 10.55 0.59
C GLU A 156 -1.67 10.68 0.45
N MET A 157 -2.26 10.08 -0.59
CA MET A 157 -3.71 10.00 -0.74
C MET A 157 -4.34 9.22 0.43
N SER A 158 -3.76 8.07 0.79
CA SER A 158 -4.22 7.28 1.92
C SER A 158 -4.19 8.09 3.23
N ARG A 159 -3.10 8.79 3.49
CA ARG A 159 -2.94 9.64 4.68
C ARG A 159 -3.89 10.83 4.69
N TYR A 160 -4.07 11.47 3.54
CA TYR A 160 -4.93 12.64 3.40
C TYR A 160 -6.40 12.28 3.51
N SER A 161 -6.84 11.22 2.83
CA SER A 161 -8.24 10.79 2.83
C SER A 161 -8.65 9.98 4.07
N GLY A 162 -7.68 9.43 4.79
CA GLY A 162 -7.94 8.48 5.87
C GLY A 162 -8.27 7.08 5.38
N LEU A 163 -8.28 6.82 4.07
CA LEU A 163 -8.66 5.55 3.45
C LEU A 163 -7.44 4.72 3.05
N TRP A 164 -7.60 3.43 2.86
CA TRP A 164 -6.62 2.63 2.14
C TRP A 164 -6.62 3.01 0.66
N SER A 165 -5.47 3.02 0.02
CA SER A 165 -5.33 3.22 -1.42
C SER A 165 -5.07 1.91 -2.14
N GLY A 166 -5.88 1.60 -3.14
CA GLY A 166 -5.65 0.50 -4.05
C GLY A 166 -4.55 0.82 -5.07
N PHE A 167 -3.67 -0.12 -5.34
CA PHE A 167 -2.58 0.03 -6.28
C PHE A 167 -2.52 -1.17 -7.21
N LYS A 168 -3.08 -1.03 -8.40
CA LYS A 168 -3.17 -2.13 -9.37
C LYS A 168 -1.89 -2.26 -10.19
N ILE A 169 -1.32 -3.45 -10.22
CA ILE A 169 -0.19 -3.80 -11.09
C ILE A 169 -0.61 -4.96 -11.99
N VAL A 170 -0.66 -4.73 -13.30
CA VAL A 170 -0.91 -5.80 -14.27
C VAL A 170 0.38 -6.53 -14.62
N THR A 171 0.25 -7.75 -15.13
CA THR A 171 1.37 -8.63 -15.51
C THR A 171 2.38 -7.93 -16.43
N ASP A 172 1.91 -7.16 -17.43
CA ASP A 172 2.79 -6.49 -18.38
C ASP A 172 3.68 -5.40 -17.71
N ILE A 173 3.17 -4.79 -16.65
CA ILE A 173 3.93 -3.80 -15.87
C ILE A 173 4.81 -4.48 -14.83
N ALA A 174 4.34 -5.56 -14.21
CA ALA A 174 5.13 -6.33 -13.24
C ALA A 174 6.35 -7.01 -13.89
N ASP A 175 6.22 -7.45 -15.14
CA ASP A 175 7.28 -8.06 -15.93
C ASP A 175 8.12 -7.03 -16.71
N ALA A 176 7.72 -5.74 -16.70
CA ALA A 176 8.43 -4.69 -17.39
C ALA A 176 9.77 -4.38 -16.70
N PHE A 177 10.72 -3.94 -17.51
CA PHE A 177 11.96 -3.36 -17.03
C PHE A 177 12.27 -2.07 -17.78
N GLY A 178 12.99 -1.18 -17.13
CA GLY A 178 13.31 0.13 -17.70
C GLY A 178 14.18 0.95 -16.76
N SER A 179 14.62 2.10 -17.24
CA SER A 179 15.30 3.08 -16.43
C SER A 179 14.27 3.92 -15.67
N ALA A 180 14.55 4.15 -14.39
CA ALA A 180 13.73 5.02 -13.56
C ALA A 180 14.62 6.05 -12.85
N ILE A 181 14.11 7.27 -12.70
CA ILE A 181 14.76 8.31 -11.91
C ILE A 181 14.37 8.10 -10.46
N VAL A 182 15.35 7.72 -9.63
CA VAL A 182 15.17 7.49 -8.20
C VAL A 182 15.78 8.67 -7.43
N HIS A 183 14.98 9.70 -7.18
CA HIS A 183 15.39 10.84 -6.38
C HIS A 183 14.25 11.24 -5.43
N PRO A 184 14.49 11.40 -4.12
CA PRO A 184 13.44 11.66 -3.14
C PRO A 184 12.69 12.97 -3.38
N GLU A 185 13.35 13.97 -3.96
CA GLU A 185 12.77 15.30 -4.24
C GLU A 185 12.21 15.46 -5.66
N ARG A 186 12.22 14.38 -6.46
CA ARG A 186 11.74 14.45 -7.85
C ARG A 186 10.26 14.81 -7.96
N ILE A 187 9.47 14.40 -7.00
CA ILE A 187 8.04 14.68 -6.94
C ILE A 187 7.75 15.53 -5.71
N ASN A 188 7.14 16.68 -5.95
CA ASN A 188 6.55 17.49 -4.89
C ASN A 188 5.04 17.24 -4.86
N ILE A 189 4.56 16.58 -3.81
CA ILE A 189 3.15 16.30 -3.63
C ILE A 189 2.52 17.44 -2.84
N ASN A 190 1.68 18.23 -3.51
CA ASN A 190 0.90 19.26 -2.84
C ASN A 190 -0.33 18.63 -2.19
N ILE A 191 -0.38 18.71 -0.87
CA ILE A 191 -1.55 18.31 -0.10
C ILE A 191 -2.48 19.53 -0.01
N PRO A 192 -3.75 19.43 -0.46
CA PRO A 192 -4.69 20.55 -0.36
C PRO A 192 -4.92 20.97 1.09
N ASP A 193 -4.96 22.27 1.33
CA ASP A 193 -5.44 22.82 2.61
C ASP A 193 -6.96 22.88 2.59
N PHE A 194 -7.58 21.74 2.88
CA PHE A 194 -9.02 21.61 2.90
C PHE A 194 -9.54 21.73 4.33
N GLN A 195 -10.60 22.52 4.49
CA GLN A 195 -11.29 22.70 5.77
C GLN A 195 -12.72 22.15 5.68
N TYR A 196 -13.11 21.40 6.69
CA TYR A 196 -14.47 20.94 6.85
C TYR A 196 -15.06 21.54 8.13
N ASN A 197 -16.18 22.26 8.04
CA ASN A 197 -16.79 22.97 9.17
C ASN A 197 -15.81 23.90 9.93
N GLY A 198 -14.89 24.56 9.22
CA GLY A 198 -13.89 25.47 9.81
C GLY A 198 -12.76 24.78 10.55
N GLN A 199 -12.64 23.47 10.46
CA GLN A 199 -11.53 22.69 10.99
C GLN A 199 -10.69 22.12 9.84
N PRO A 200 -9.36 22.05 10.00
CA PRO A 200 -8.52 21.36 9.02
C PRO A 200 -8.99 19.90 8.85
N TRP A 201 -9.03 19.48 7.59
CA TRP A 201 -9.34 18.10 7.25
C TRP A 201 -8.28 17.15 7.77
#